data_d413e36d6968431679edc1303594b18b
#
_entry.id   d413e36d6968431679edc1303594b18b
#
_cell.length_a   1.000
_cell.length_b   1.000
_cell.length_c   1.000
_cell.angle_alpha   90.00
_cell.angle_beta   90.00
_cell.angle_gamma   90.00
#
_symmetry.space_group_name_H-M   'P 1'
#
loop_
_entity.id
_entity.type
_entity.pdbx_description
1 polymer ?
#
loop_
_entity_poly.entity_id
_entity_poly.type
_entity_poly.pdbx_seq_one_letter_code
_entity_poly.pdbx_strand_id
1 'polypeptide(L)' 'MNHATTRAAILPEIIKLIQAQYGLSEDEALHAFYTSAPGASFADDETGLYGQSPNYIFGLFLQEQREREPQ' A
#
# COMPACT_ATOMS: atom_id res chain seq x y z
N MET A 1 18.92 11.20 -4.89
CA MET A 1 17.83 11.81 -4.11
C MET A 1 16.85 10.73 -3.71
N ASN A 2 16.43 10.72 -2.46
CA ASN A 2 15.44 9.73 -2.03
C ASN A 2 14.05 10.35 -2.00
N HIS A 3 13.04 9.49 -1.98
CA HIS A 3 11.65 9.92 -2.01
C HIS A 3 10.92 9.58 -0.71
N ALA A 4 11.68 9.50 0.39
CA ALA A 4 11.13 9.12 1.69
C ALA A 4 10.04 10.10 2.15
N THR A 5 10.22 11.40 1.91
CA THR A 5 9.23 12.40 2.30
C THR A 5 7.92 12.20 1.54
N THR A 6 8.01 11.93 0.23
CA THR A 6 6.82 11.67 -0.59
C THR A 6 6.09 10.42 -0.10
N ARG A 7 6.84 9.34 0.14
CA ARG A 7 6.25 8.09 0.64
C ARG A 7 5.61 8.32 2.01
N ALA A 8 6.27 9.07 2.90
CA ALA A 8 5.76 9.33 4.24
C ALA A 8 4.46 10.14 4.20
N ALA A 9 4.29 11.01 3.20
CA ALA A 9 3.08 11.80 3.07
C ALA A 9 1.90 10.95 2.57
N ILE A 10 2.17 9.96 1.72
CA ILE A 10 1.14 9.14 1.08
C ILE A 10 0.77 7.91 1.91
N LEU A 11 1.75 7.32 2.57
CA LEU A 11 1.55 6.05 3.29
C LEU A 11 0.40 6.07 4.30
N PRO A 12 0.25 7.09 5.15
CA PRO A 12 -0.86 7.08 6.11
C PRO A 12 -2.22 7.00 5.44
N GLU A 13 -2.38 7.61 4.27
CA GLU A 13 -3.65 7.56 3.55
C GLU A 13 -3.95 6.15 3.06
N ILE A 14 -2.93 5.47 2.52
CA ILE A 14 -3.07 4.09 2.06
C ILE A 14 -3.44 3.19 3.23
N ILE A 15 -2.76 3.35 4.35
CA ILE A 15 -2.97 2.51 5.54
C ILE A 15 -4.38 2.71 6.09
N LYS A 16 -4.87 3.95 6.13
CA LYS A 16 -6.24 4.22 6.56
C LYS A 16 -7.26 3.52 5.69
N LEU A 17 -7.03 3.50 4.38
CA LEU A 17 -7.93 2.82 3.45
C LEU A 17 -7.95 1.31 3.71
N ILE A 18 -6.78 0.73 3.97
CA ILE A 18 -6.68 -0.71 4.28
C ILE A 18 -7.37 -1.03 5.59
N GLN A 19 -7.15 -0.19 6.61
CA GLN A 19 -7.80 -0.38 7.91
C GLN A 19 -9.32 -0.35 7.78
N ALA A 20 -9.84 0.60 7.02
CA ALA A 20 -11.29 0.71 6.84
C ALA A 20 -11.86 -0.48 6.07
N GLN A 21 -11.12 -0.97 5.07
CA GLN A 21 -11.59 -2.07 4.23
C GLN A 21 -11.63 -3.40 4.98
N TYR A 22 -10.64 -3.66 5.82
CA TYR A 22 -10.47 -4.98 6.44
C TYR A 22 -10.62 -4.99 7.96
N GLY A 23 -10.84 -3.83 8.58
CA GLY A 23 -10.99 -3.76 10.03
C GLY A 23 -9.71 -4.08 10.78
N LEU A 24 -8.56 -3.71 10.23
CA LEU A 24 -7.26 -4.02 10.82
C LEU A 24 -6.75 -2.87 11.68
N SER A 25 -5.86 -3.20 12.61
CA SER A 25 -5.10 -2.20 13.33
C SER A 25 -4.08 -1.56 12.39
N GLU A 26 -3.48 -0.45 12.81
CA GLU A 26 -2.47 0.22 12.00
C GLU A 26 -1.29 -0.72 11.73
N ASP A 27 -0.80 -1.41 12.77
CA ASP A 27 0.33 -2.33 12.61
C ASP A 27 0.00 -3.47 11.66
N GLU A 28 -1.21 -4.02 11.76
CA GLU A 28 -1.65 -5.09 10.88
C GLU A 28 -1.75 -4.62 9.44
N ALA A 29 -2.27 -3.41 9.24
CA ALA A 29 -2.40 -2.83 7.91
C ALA A 29 -1.04 -2.56 7.29
N LEU A 30 -0.10 -2.03 8.07
CA LEU A 30 1.27 -1.81 7.61
C LEU A 30 1.93 -3.10 7.19
N HIS A 31 1.80 -4.14 8.01
CA HIS A 31 2.38 -5.45 7.69
C HIS A 31 1.78 -6.01 6.41
N ALA A 32 0.45 -5.96 6.29
CA ALA A 32 -0.24 -6.45 5.11
C ALA A 32 0.22 -5.71 3.85
N PHE A 33 0.35 -4.39 3.95
CA PHE A 33 0.76 -3.59 2.81
C PHE A 33 2.20 -3.91 2.39
N TYR A 34 3.14 -3.92 3.33
CA TYR A 34 4.55 -4.14 2.99
C TYR A 34 4.87 -5.57 2.59
N THR A 35 4.01 -6.52 2.89
CA THR A 35 4.17 -7.90 2.40
C THR A 35 3.48 -8.14 1.07
N SER A 36 2.76 -7.16 0.55
CA SER A 36 2.10 -7.25 -0.75
C SER A 36 3.04 -6.77 -1.85
N ALA A 37 2.72 -7.13 -3.10
CA ALA A 37 3.51 -6.67 -4.24
C ALA A 37 3.45 -5.15 -4.40
N PRO A 38 2.27 -4.49 -4.32
CA PRO A 38 2.23 -3.02 -4.37
C PRO A 38 3.03 -2.37 -3.26
N GLY A 39 3.02 -2.94 -2.05
CA GLY A 39 3.79 -2.39 -0.94
C GLY A 39 5.29 -2.46 -1.18
N ALA A 40 5.76 -3.59 -1.71
CA ALA A 40 7.17 -3.74 -2.06
C ALA A 40 7.58 -2.74 -3.13
N SER A 41 6.74 -2.56 -4.16
CA SER A 41 7.00 -1.60 -5.22
C SER A 41 6.99 -0.17 -4.69
N PHE A 42 6.08 0.13 -3.78
CA PHE A 42 5.98 1.46 -3.16
C PHE A 42 7.27 1.82 -2.41
N ALA A 43 7.87 0.85 -1.76
CA ALA A 43 9.11 1.05 -1.00
C ALA A 43 10.33 1.18 -1.89
N ASP A 44 10.23 0.79 -3.16
CA ASP A 44 11.35 0.81 -4.11
C ASP A 44 11.29 2.09 -4.94
N ASP A 45 12.29 2.96 -4.78
CA ASP A 45 12.35 4.22 -5.51
C ASP A 45 12.39 4.04 -7.02
N GLU A 46 12.90 2.91 -7.49
CA GLU A 46 13.05 2.67 -8.92
C GLU A 46 11.72 2.45 -9.64
N THR A 47 10.69 1.98 -8.93
CA THR A 47 9.39 1.71 -9.55
C THR A 47 8.58 2.97 -9.79
N GLY A 48 8.83 4.03 -9.02
CA GLY A 48 8.06 5.28 -9.13
C GLY A 48 6.63 5.19 -8.61
N LEU A 49 6.27 4.08 -7.99
CA LEU A 49 4.89 3.91 -7.50
C LEU A 49 4.53 4.94 -6.44
N TYR A 50 5.51 5.41 -5.66
CA TYR A 50 5.29 6.44 -4.65
C TYR A 50 4.71 7.73 -5.24
N GLY A 51 4.82 7.93 -6.55
CA GLY A 51 4.27 9.11 -7.21
C GLY A 51 2.81 9.00 -7.59
N GLN A 52 2.18 7.84 -7.35
CA GLN A 52 0.78 7.64 -7.67
C GLN A 52 -0.10 8.02 -6.49
N SER A 53 -1.40 8.22 -6.76
CA SER A 53 -2.33 8.59 -5.69
C SER A 53 -2.52 7.43 -4.70
N PRO A 54 -2.87 7.73 -3.42
CA PRO A 54 -3.17 6.68 -2.47
C PRO A 54 -4.28 5.74 -2.94
N ASN A 55 -5.31 6.28 -3.59
CA ASN A 55 -6.42 5.47 -4.09
C ASN A 55 -5.98 4.49 -5.17
N TYR A 56 -5.08 4.93 -6.05
CA TYR A 56 -4.55 4.06 -7.09
C TYR A 56 -3.77 2.89 -6.49
N ILE A 57 -2.88 3.20 -5.54
CA ILE A 57 -2.05 2.19 -4.88
C ILE A 57 -2.93 1.23 -4.09
N PHE A 58 -3.93 1.76 -3.39
CA PHE A 58 -4.89 0.94 -2.66
C PHE A 58 -5.65 0.00 -3.60
N GLY A 59 -6.00 0.49 -4.80
CA GLY A 59 -6.64 -0.33 -5.82
C GLY A 59 -5.80 -1.52 -6.24
N LEU A 60 -4.49 -1.31 -6.40
CA LEU A 60 -3.57 -2.39 -6.72
C LEU A 60 -3.52 -3.42 -5.59
N PHE A 61 -3.52 -2.94 -4.35
CA PHE A 61 -3.53 -3.81 -3.18
C PHE A 61 -4.79 -4.67 -3.15
N LEU A 62 -5.95 -4.05 -3.37
CA LEU A 62 -7.23 -4.78 -3.40
C LEU A 62 -7.24 -5.85 -4.48
N GLN A 63 -6.73 -5.50 -5.66
CA GLN A 63 -6.67 -6.43 -6.79
C GLN A 63 -5.85 -7.67 -6.42
N GLU A 64 -4.70 -7.47 -5.80
CA GLU A 64 -3.85 -8.58 -5.38
C GLU A 64 -4.54 -9.45 -4.35
N GLN A 65 -5.23 -8.83 -3.38
CA GLN A 65 -5.94 -9.60 -2.35
C GLN A 65 -7.02 -10.48 -2.96
N ARG A 66 -7.75 -9.95 -3.95
CA ARG A 66 -8.77 -10.75 -4.65
C ARG A 66 -8.17 -11.93 -5.38
N GLU A 67 -7.01 -11.73 -6.02
CA GLU A 67 -6.34 -12.79 -6.75
C GLU A 67 -5.79 -13.88 -5.84
N ARG A 68 -5.55 -13.54 -4.57
CA ARG A 68 -5.00 -14.48 -3.59
C ARG A 68 -6.07 -15.16 -2.77
N GLU A 69 -7.31 -14.73 -2.86
CA GLU A 69 -8.41 -15.37 -2.12
C GLU A 69 -8.74 -16.73 -2.71
N PRO A 70 -8.98 -17.73 -1.84
CA PRO A 70 -9.42 -19.04 -2.35
C PRO A 70 -10.79 -18.94 -3.00
N GLN A 71 -10.96 -19.70 -4.03
CA GLN A 71 -12.22 -19.76 -4.76
C GLN A 71 -13.20 -20.74 -4.09
#